data_97d48d2d8555e580b40ef106fef94c43
#
_entry.id   97d48d2d8555e580b40ef106fef94c43
#
_cell.length_a   1.000
_cell.length_b   1.000
_cell.length_c   1.000
_cell.angle_alpha   90.00
_cell.angle_beta   90.00
_cell.angle_gamma   90.00
#
_symmetry.space_group_name_H-M   'P 1'
#
loop_
_entity.id
_entity.type
_entity.pdbx_description
1 polymer ?
#
loop_
_entity_poly.entity_id
_entity_poly.type
_entity_poly.pdbx_seq_one_letter_code
_entity_poly.pdbx_strand_id
1 'polypeptide(L)'
;VMITDYCILGDLLGREDSCNYACRKRYGLKDRLGLIFPLEVDQACRMHVLNSKVLCLIEHLDRFNSLGVGVLRIMARREGPDKVAGITAAYRSALDDPAAGKSWSNNLPYPASERTTGHYFRGVL
;
A
#
# COMPACT_ATOMS: atom_id res chain seq x y z
N VAL A 1 -1.10 -7.23 -2.18
CA VAL A 1 -0.38 -8.39 -1.62
C VAL A 1 -0.55 -9.60 -2.53
N MET A 2 -1.75 -9.81 -3.04
CA MET A 2 -2.10 -10.97 -3.86
C MET A 2 -3.11 -10.57 -4.93
N ILE A 3 -3.00 -11.17 -6.11
CA ILE A 3 -4.02 -11.13 -7.16
C ILE A 3 -4.43 -12.57 -7.44
N THR A 4 -5.71 -12.83 -7.51
CA THR A 4 -6.26 -14.17 -7.76
C THR A 4 -7.48 -14.09 -8.69
N ASP A 5 -7.65 -15.10 -9.52
CA ASP A 5 -8.86 -15.29 -10.34
C ASP A 5 -10.01 -15.86 -9.52
N TYR A 6 -9.74 -16.33 -8.30
CA TYR A 6 -10.75 -16.84 -7.37
C TYR A 6 -11.50 -15.71 -6.68
N CYS A 7 -12.84 -15.75 -6.73
CA CYS A 7 -13.69 -14.75 -6.12
C CYS A 7 -14.05 -15.11 -4.68
N ILE A 8 -13.23 -14.69 -3.71
CA ILE A 8 -13.47 -14.93 -2.28
C ILE A 8 -14.86 -14.40 -1.84
N LEU A 9 -15.28 -13.24 -2.37
CA LEU A 9 -16.59 -12.66 -2.02
C LEU A 9 -17.75 -13.45 -2.61
N GLY A 10 -17.57 -14.02 -3.80
CA GLY A 10 -18.56 -14.91 -4.42
C GLY A 10 -18.74 -16.18 -3.62
N ASP A 11 -17.64 -16.77 -3.16
CA ASP A 11 -17.66 -17.99 -2.36
C ASP A 11 -18.28 -17.78 -0.98
N LEU A 12 -17.89 -16.73 -0.26
CA LEU A 12 -18.34 -16.48 1.10
C LEU A 12 -19.75 -15.85 1.20
N LEU A 13 -20.14 -15.05 0.22
CA LEU A 13 -21.34 -14.22 0.28
C LEU A 13 -22.32 -14.51 -0.88
N GLY A 14 -21.90 -15.29 -1.84
CA GLY A 14 -22.70 -15.72 -2.97
C GLY A 14 -23.69 -16.83 -2.58
N ARG A 15 -24.61 -17.12 -3.51
CA ARG A 15 -25.36 -18.39 -3.51
C ARG A 15 -24.69 -19.32 -4.49
N GLU A 16 -24.79 -20.63 -4.26
CA GLU A 16 -24.26 -21.65 -5.16
C GLU A 16 -24.58 -21.27 -6.62
N ASP A 17 -23.54 -21.24 -7.46
CA ASP A 17 -23.56 -21.00 -8.90
C ASP A 17 -24.00 -19.59 -9.38
N SER A 18 -24.09 -18.57 -8.52
CA SER A 18 -24.45 -17.24 -8.98
C SER A 18 -23.60 -16.12 -8.36
N CYS A 19 -23.08 -15.22 -9.21
CA CYS A 19 -22.46 -13.98 -8.76
C CYS A 19 -23.53 -12.99 -8.27
N ASN A 20 -23.44 -12.59 -7.00
CA ASN A 20 -24.34 -11.58 -6.39
C ASN A 20 -23.79 -10.16 -6.44
N TYR A 21 -22.67 -9.93 -7.15
CA TYR A 21 -22.00 -8.64 -7.27
C TYR A 21 -21.61 -8.01 -5.92
N ALA A 22 -21.29 -8.82 -4.91
CA ALA A 22 -20.86 -8.35 -3.60
C ALA A 22 -19.67 -7.39 -3.70
N CYS A 23 -18.79 -7.57 -4.69
CA CYS A 23 -17.63 -6.72 -4.95
C CYS A 23 -17.93 -5.24 -5.22
N ARG A 24 -19.18 -4.89 -5.49
CA ARG A 24 -19.61 -3.47 -5.61
C ARG A 24 -19.61 -2.74 -4.28
N LYS A 25 -19.57 -3.47 -3.17
CA LYS A 25 -19.41 -2.92 -1.82
C LYS A 25 -17.95 -3.00 -1.42
N ARG A 26 -17.56 -2.22 -0.42
CA ARG A 26 -16.20 -2.27 0.14
C ARG A 26 -16.10 -3.38 1.16
N TYR A 27 -15.18 -4.30 0.95
CA TYR A 27 -14.86 -5.38 1.87
C TYR A 27 -13.37 -5.40 2.20
N GLY A 28 -13.02 -6.08 3.27
CA GLY A 28 -11.64 -6.34 3.64
C GLY A 28 -11.55 -7.66 4.41
N LEU A 29 -10.44 -8.34 4.25
CA LEU A 29 -10.11 -9.51 5.06
C LEU A 29 -9.49 -9.02 6.36
N LYS A 30 -10.04 -9.48 7.48
CA LYS A 30 -9.50 -9.19 8.81
C LYS A 30 -8.65 -10.37 9.27
N ASP A 31 -7.40 -10.12 9.63
CA ASP A 31 -6.53 -11.15 10.20
C ASP A 31 -6.77 -11.35 11.70
N ARG A 32 -6.05 -12.32 12.30
CA ARG A 32 -6.11 -12.61 13.74
C ARG A 32 -5.63 -11.47 14.63
N LEU A 33 -4.85 -10.52 14.07
CA LEU A 33 -4.33 -9.35 14.78
C LEU A 33 -5.26 -8.13 14.62
N GLY A 34 -6.36 -8.28 13.88
CA GLY A 34 -7.31 -7.21 13.62
C GLY A 34 -6.94 -6.29 12.46
N LEU A 35 -5.87 -6.59 11.71
CA LEU A 35 -5.48 -5.83 10.53
C LEU A 35 -6.46 -6.12 9.39
N ILE A 36 -6.89 -5.07 8.69
CA ILE A 36 -7.83 -5.18 7.59
C ILE A 36 -7.06 -5.03 6.28
N PHE A 37 -7.16 -6.03 5.42
CA PHE A 37 -6.61 -6.07 4.07
C PHE A 37 -7.73 -5.77 3.09
N PRO A 38 -7.77 -4.57 2.47
CA PRO A 38 -8.83 -4.19 1.55
C PRO A 38 -8.90 -5.13 0.35
N LEU A 39 -10.12 -5.43 -0.09
CA LEU A 39 -10.40 -6.22 -1.28
C LEU A 39 -10.89 -5.31 -2.40
N GLU A 40 -10.34 -5.48 -3.59
CA GLU A 40 -10.79 -4.84 -4.82
C GLU A 40 -10.92 -5.87 -5.93
N VAL A 41 -11.85 -5.63 -6.84
CA VAL A 41 -12.05 -6.48 -8.02
C VAL A 41 -11.88 -5.63 -9.27
N ASP A 42 -11.09 -6.08 -10.20
CA ASP A 42 -10.86 -5.41 -11.47
C ASP A 42 -11.92 -5.76 -12.53
N GLN A 43 -11.82 -5.15 -13.70
CA GLN A 43 -12.76 -5.35 -14.79
C GLN A 43 -12.76 -6.79 -15.36
N ALA A 44 -11.70 -7.55 -15.12
CA ALA A 44 -11.60 -8.97 -15.48
C ALA A 44 -12.05 -9.90 -14.34
N CYS A 45 -12.77 -9.37 -13.34
CA CYS A 45 -13.22 -10.09 -12.15
C CYS A 45 -12.09 -10.71 -11.32
N ARG A 46 -10.84 -10.27 -11.46
CA ARG A 46 -9.72 -10.72 -10.63
C ARG A 46 -9.76 -9.97 -9.30
N MET A 47 -9.59 -10.72 -8.22
CA MET A 47 -9.57 -10.14 -6.87
C MET A 47 -8.17 -9.73 -6.47
N HIS A 48 -8.05 -8.50 -6.01
CA HIS A 48 -6.83 -7.92 -5.45
C HIS A 48 -6.96 -7.83 -3.94
N VAL A 49 -6.12 -8.53 -3.23
CA VAL A 49 -5.96 -8.38 -1.78
C VAL A 49 -4.86 -7.35 -1.56
N LEU A 50 -5.21 -6.21 -0.99
CA LEU A 50 -4.29 -5.09 -0.82
C LEU A 50 -3.63 -5.14 0.56
N ASN A 51 -2.51 -4.44 0.71
CA ASN A 51 -1.85 -4.39 2.01
C ASN A 51 -2.69 -3.55 2.98
N SER A 52 -2.69 -3.94 4.24
CA SER A 52 -3.34 -3.21 5.34
C SER A 52 -2.68 -1.87 5.65
N LYS A 53 -1.42 -1.68 5.25
CA LYS A 53 -0.63 -0.48 5.49
C LYS A 53 0.08 -0.03 4.22
N VAL A 54 0.37 1.27 4.14
CA VAL A 54 1.12 1.87 3.03
C VAL A 54 2.61 1.61 3.19
N LEU A 55 3.25 1.04 2.16
CA LEU A 55 4.71 0.91 2.13
C LEU A 55 5.33 2.31 2.03
N CYS A 56 6.18 2.63 2.99
CA CYS A 56 6.85 3.92 3.07
C CYS A 56 8.32 3.71 3.46
N LEU A 57 9.23 4.23 2.65
CA LEU A 57 10.67 4.10 2.83
C LEU A 57 11.37 5.47 2.89
N ILE A 58 10.62 6.56 3.10
CA ILE A 58 11.14 7.93 3.11
C ILE A 58 12.24 8.13 4.15
N GLU A 59 12.16 7.44 5.29
CA GLU A 59 13.16 7.53 6.36
C GLU A 59 14.47 6.79 6.06
N HIS A 60 14.56 6.12 4.92
CA HIS A 60 15.69 5.28 4.51
C HIS A 60 16.31 5.72 3.17
N LEU A 61 15.99 6.94 2.72
CA LEU A 61 16.51 7.45 1.44
C LEU A 61 18.02 7.61 1.43
N ASP A 62 18.63 7.92 2.57
CA ASP A 62 20.07 7.96 2.77
C ASP A 62 20.75 6.63 2.40
N ARG A 63 20.14 5.50 2.78
CA ARG A 63 20.62 4.16 2.44
C ARG A 63 20.51 3.87 0.95
N PHE A 64 19.38 4.24 0.32
CA PHE A 64 19.22 4.07 -1.12
C PHE A 64 20.22 4.91 -1.91
N ASN A 65 20.46 6.13 -1.47
CA ASN A 65 21.48 6.99 -2.06
C ASN A 65 22.88 6.40 -1.94
N SER A 66 23.25 5.90 -0.76
CA SER A 66 24.56 5.25 -0.53
C SER A 66 24.76 3.96 -1.34
N LEU A 67 23.68 3.27 -1.70
CA LEU A 67 23.68 2.08 -2.56
C LEU A 67 23.68 2.43 -4.06
N GLY A 68 23.69 3.71 -4.42
CA GLY A 68 23.68 4.14 -5.82
C GLY A 68 22.33 3.95 -6.55
N VAL A 69 21.23 3.91 -5.80
CA VAL A 69 19.88 3.83 -6.42
C VAL A 69 19.56 5.15 -7.11
N GLY A 70 19.55 5.16 -8.44
CA GLY A 70 19.35 6.38 -9.24
C GLY A 70 17.87 6.78 -9.45
N VAL A 71 16.92 5.85 -9.27
CA VAL A 71 15.51 6.09 -9.54
C VAL A 71 14.63 5.46 -8.46
N LEU A 72 13.71 6.23 -7.92
CA LEU A 72 12.65 5.78 -7.01
C LEU A 72 11.29 5.93 -7.67
N ARG A 73 10.46 4.90 -7.58
CA ARG A 73 9.10 4.92 -8.10
C ARG A 73 8.09 5.04 -6.96
N ILE A 74 7.23 6.06 -7.03
CA ILE A 74 6.07 6.21 -6.16
C ILE A 74 4.86 5.54 -6.82
N MET A 75 4.25 4.59 -6.14
CA MET A 75 3.06 3.85 -6.60
C MET A 75 1.81 4.38 -5.89
N ALA A 76 1.20 5.42 -6.45
CA ALA A 76 0.05 6.12 -5.85
C ALA A 76 -1.22 6.02 -6.71
N ARG A 77 -1.46 4.88 -7.36
CA ARG A 77 -2.57 4.68 -8.34
C ARG A 77 -3.97 4.86 -7.75
N ARG A 78 -4.10 4.76 -6.44
CA ARG A 78 -5.39 4.77 -5.72
C ARG A 78 -5.60 6.06 -4.95
N GLU A 79 -4.64 6.97 -5.01
CA GLU A 79 -4.67 8.21 -4.27
C GLU A 79 -5.24 9.34 -5.11
N GLY A 80 -5.96 10.25 -4.45
CA GLY A 80 -6.42 11.48 -5.08
C GLY A 80 -5.27 12.45 -5.39
N PRO A 81 -5.50 13.43 -6.28
CA PRO A 81 -4.47 14.35 -6.75
C PRO A 81 -3.70 15.06 -5.61
N ASP A 82 -4.42 15.53 -4.59
CA ASP A 82 -3.80 16.25 -3.46
C ASP A 82 -2.85 15.36 -2.64
N LYS A 83 -3.23 14.09 -2.43
CA LYS A 83 -2.36 13.12 -1.77
C LYS A 83 -1.15 12.78 -2.62
N VAL A 84 -1.30 12.61 -3.92
CA VAL A 84 -0.18 12.39 -4.85
C VAL A 84 0.78 13.55 -4.81
N ALA A 85 0.28 14.78 -4.85
CA ALA A 85 1.09 15.99 -4.75
C ALA A 85 1.86 16.04 -3.42
N GLY A 86 1.18 15.80 -2.29
CA GLY A 86 1.79 15.79 -0.96
C GLY A 86 2.87 14.70 -0.81
N ILE A 87 2.61 13.48 -1.28
CA ILE A 87 3.60 12.39 -1.25
C ILE A 87 4.82 12.77 -2.10
N THR A 88 4.60 13.27 -3.33
CA THR A 88 5.68 13.63 -4.25
C THR A 88 6.54 14.74 -3.69
N ALA A 89 5.92 15.77 -3.13
CA ALA A 89 6.64 16.90 -2.50
C ALA A 89 7.48 16.43 -1.31
N ALA A 90 6.93 15.58 -0.43
CA ALA A 90 7.66 15.05 0.72
C ALA A 90 8.87 14.22 0.29
N TYR A 91 8.71 13.31 -0.68
CA TYR A 91 9.83 12.51 -1.20
C TYR A 91 10.86 13.37 -1.93
N ARG A 92 10.43 14.39 -2.67
CA ARG A 92 11.37 15.31 -3.33
C ARG A 92 12.23 16.06 -2.32
N SER A 93 11.61 16.65 -1.31
CA SER A 93 12.34 17.36 -0.24
C SER A 93 13.27 16.41 0.53
N ALA A 94 12.84 15.16 0.77
CA ALA A 94 13.66 14.16 1.45
C ALA A 94 14.86 13.69 0.59
N LEU A 95 14.77 13.76 -0.73
CA LEU A 95 15.92 13.48 -1.62
C LEU A 95 16.93 14.62 -1.62
N ASP A 96 16.48 15.85 -1.45
CA ASP A 96 17.35 17.02 -1.36
C ASP A 96 18.06 17.12 0.00
N ASP A 97 17.45 16.57 1.07
CA ASP A 97 18.05 16.42 2.42
C ASP A 97 17.79 15.02 3.02
N PRO A 98 18.52 14.00 2.58
CA PRO A 98 18.31 12.63 3.06
C PRO A 98 18.57 12.42 4.55
N ALA A 99 19.44 13.26 5.16
CA ALA A 99 19.77 13.16 6.58
C ALA A 99 18.57 13.50 7.49
N ALA A 100 17.65 14.35 7.01
CA ALA A 100 16.42 14.72 7.72
C ALA A 100 15.24 13.76 7.46
N GLY A 101 15.47 12.53 7.00
CA GLY A 101 14.45 11.59 6.57
C GLY A 101 13.30 11.36 7.55
N LYS A 102 13.59 11.31 8.87
CA LYS A 102 12.55 11.19 9.91
C LYS A 102 11.66 12.43 9.99
N SER A 103 12.21 13.62 9.78
CA SER A 103 11.45 14.87 9.75
C SER A 103 10.48 14.91 8.58
N TRP A 104 10.92 14.46 7.40
CA TRP A 104 10.08 14.42 6.21
C TRP A 104 8.93 13.44 6.30
N SER A 105 9.05 12.38 7.11
CA SER A 105 7.98 11.41 7.30
C SER A 105 6.73 12.03 7.94
N ASN A 106 6.86 13.13 8.70
CA ASN A 106 5.75 13.86 9.29
C ASN A 106 4.94 14.67 8.27
N ASN A 107 5.52 14.97 7.10
CA ASN A 107 4.88 15.73 6.03
C ASN A 107 4.07 14.83 5.08
N LEU A 108 4.07 13.51 5.31
CA LEU A 108 3.27 12.59 4.50
C LEU A 108 1.79 12.65 4.88
N PRO A 109 0.87 12.49 3.90
CA PRO A 109 -0.57 12.49 4.14
C PRO A 109 -1.07 11.16 4.75
N TYR A 110 -0.22 10.43 5.45
CA TYR A 110 -0.51 9.20 6.16
C TYR A 110 0.09 9.24 7.56
N PRO A 111 -0.67 8.93 8.61
CA PRO A 111 -0.12 8.82 9.96
C PRO A 111 0.88 7.65 10.06
N ALA A 112 1.77 7.70 11.03
CA ALA A 112 2.77 6.65 11.25
C ALA A 112 2.16 5.26 11.45
N SER A 113 0.97 5.18 12.07
CA SER A 113 0.22 3.94 12.30
C SER A 113 -0.25 3.24 11.01
N GLU A 114 -0.42 3.99 9.93
CA GLU A 114 -0.85 3.48 8.63
C GLU A 114 0.32 3.14 7.70
N ARG A 115 1.57 3.35 8.13
CA ARG A 115 2.78 3.11 7.34
C ARG A 115 3.48 1.84 7.75
N THR A 116 4.22 1.25 6.82
CA THR A 116 5.09 0.09 7.04
C THR A 116 6.33 0.16 6.16
N THR A 117 7.45 -0.33 6.64
CA THR A 117 8.65 -0.56 5.82
C THR A 117 8.60 -1.90 5.06
N GLY A 118 7.51 -2.66 5.23
CA GLY A 118 7.35 -3.98 4.61
C GLY A 118 8.40 -4.97 5.10
N HIS A 119 9.01 -5.69 4.17
CA HIS A 119 10.05 -6.68 4.46
C HIS A 119 11.48 -6.16 4.34
N TYR A 120 11.68 -4.88 4.01
CA TYR A 120 13.02 -4.32 3.75
C TYR A 120 13.97 -4.40 4.95
N PHE A 121 13.44 -4.37 6.16
CA PHE A 121 14.22 -4.37 7.39
C PHE A 121 13.87 -5.52 8.34
N ARG A 122 13.07 -6.48 7.86
CA ARG A 122 12.84 -7.72 8.59
C ARG A 122 13.87 -8.72 8.12
N GLY A 123 14.63 -9.31 9.05
CA GLY A 123 15.50 -10.44 8.75
C GLY A 123 14.67 -11.57 8.13
N VAL A 124 15.28 -12.31 7.21
CA VAL A 124 14.73 -13.58 6.76
C VAL A 124 14.94 -14.55 7.92
N LEU A 125 13.85 -14.93 8.58
CA LEU A 125 13.86 -15.99 9.60
C LEU A 125 13.90 -17.34 8.89
#